data_c6028542f726306b38ab2ff75aa7eb53
#
_entry.id   c6028542f726306b38ab2ff75aa7eb53
#
_cell.length_a   1.000
_cell.length_b   1.000
_cell.length_c   1.000
_cell.angle_alpha   90.00
_cell.angle_beta   90.00
_cell.angle_gamma   90.00
#
_symmetry.space_group_name_H-M   'P 1'
#
loop_
_entity.id
_entity.type
_entity.pdbx_description
1 polymer ?
#
loop_
_entity_poly.entity_id
_entity_poly.type
_entity_poly.pdbx_seq_one_letter_code
_entity_poly.pdbx_strand_id
1 'polypeptide(L)'
;MDDKQKFEAFKQRVVDWHQETYGAEARGRYGDAEVEEAQTAVLNLTPEQYQEWTRLGGELQTALERAVASGASPEGEDGRAAAALHRRWLTLTGNQYDPAKHRGLAELYVSDPRFTAYYDRAVPGCSRFLRDAVTCWAERL
;
A
#
# COMPACT_ATOMS: atom_id res chain seq x y z
N MET A 1 -18.01 -11.51 -23.09
CA MET A 1 -17.63 -11.51 -21.67
C MET A 1 -18.55 -10.59 -20.89
N ASP A 2 -19.10 -11.08 -19.77
CA ASP A 2 -19.83 -10.23 -18.84
C ASP A 2 -18.88 -9.43 -17.94
N ASP A 3 -19.43 -8.56 -17.10
CA ASP A 3 -18.61 -7.67 -16.24
C ASP A 3 -17.80 -8.46 -15.22
N LYS A 4 -18.35 -9.56 -14.71
CA LYS A 4 -17.65 -10.43 -13.78
C LYS A 4 -16.41 -11.08 -14.44
N GLN A 5 -16.57 -11.60 -15.64
CA GLN A 5 -15.48 -12.19 -16.40
C GLN A 5 -14.41 -11.18 -16.76
N LYS A 6 -14.81 -9.95 -17.13
CA LYS A 6 -13.87 -8.86 -17.41
C LYS A 6 -13.06 -8.48 -16.17
N PHE A 7 -13.71 -8.43 -15.01
CA PHE A 7 -13.05 -8.12 -13.75
C PHE A 7 -12.06 -9.23 -13.35
N GLU A 8 -12.45 -10.50 -13.49
CA GLU A 8 -11.56 -11.62 -13.20
C GLU A 8 -10.33 -11.61 -14.12
N ALA A 9 -10.52 -11.35 -15.41
CA ALA A 9 -9.41 -11.22 -16.36
C ALA A 9 -8.50 -10.03 -16.02
N PHE A 10 -9.07 -8.92 -15.59
CA PHE A 10 -8.31 -7.74 -15.16
C PHE A 10 -7.42 -8.07 -13.95
N LYS A 11 -7.98 -8.73 -12.92
CA LYS A 11 -7.20 -9.12 -11.73
C LYS A 11 -6.05 -10.06 -12.11
N GLN A 12 -6.31 -11.01 -12.99
CA GLN A 12 -5.26 -11.93 -13.45
C GLN A 12 -4.14 -11.18 -14.17
N ARG A 13 -4.47 -10.19 -15.00
CA ARG A 13 -3.45 -9.36 -15.67
C ARG A 13 -2.61 -8.56 -14.66
N VAL A 14 -3.23 -8.05 -13.59
CA VAL A 14 -2.50 -7.34 -12.54
C VAL A 14 -1.51 -8.27 -11.85
N VAL A 15 -1.93 -9.48 -11.50
CA VAL A 15 -1.06 -10.49 -10.87
C VAL A 15 0.07 -10.87 -11.82
N ASP A 16 -0.24 -11.15 -13.08
CA ASP A 16 0.75 -11.55 -14.07
C ASP A 16 1.80 -10.45 -14.30
N TRP A 17 1.34 -9.21 -14.44
CA TRP A 17 2.24 -8.06 -14.61
C TRP A 17 3.17 -7.91 -13.41
N HIS A 18 2.63 -8.02 -12.19
CA HIS A 18 3.42 -7.92 -10.97
C HIS A 18 4.45 -9.04 -10.89
N GLN A 19 4.04 -10.28 -11.21
CA GLN A 19 4.94 -11.43 -11.21
C GLN A 19 6.08 -11.24 -12.22
N GLU A 20 5.78 -10.77 -13.44
CA GLU A 20 6.78 -10.53 -14.47
C GLU A 20 7.72 -9.39 -14.12
N THR A 21 7.22 -8.35 -13.47
CA THR A 21 7.99 -7.13 -13.19
C THR A 21 8.80 -7.26 -11.90
N TYR A 22 8.20 -7.81 -10.84
CA TYR A 22 8.78 -7.81 -9.49
C TYR A 22 8.85 -9.20 -8.85
N GLY A 23 8.29 -10.23 -9.46
CA GLY A 23 8.08 -11.53 -8.81
C GLY A 23 9.36 -12.17 -8.28
N ALA A 24 10.42 -12.20 -9.07
CA ALA A 24 11.69 -12.80 -8.65
C ALA A 24 12.30 -12.05 -7.45
N GLU A 25 12.29 -10.73 -7.47
CA GLU A 25 12.78 -9.89 -6.39
C GLU A 25 11.94 -10.06 -5.12
N ALA A 26 10.61 -10.03 -5.26
CA ALA A 26 9.69 -10.19 -4.13
C ALA A 26 9.84 -11.57 -3.49
N ARG A 27 9.96 -12.64 -4.30
CA ARG A 27 10.16 -14.00 -3.81
C ARG A 27 11.51 -14.15 -3.08
N GLY A 28 12.54 -13.51 -3.56
CA GLY A 28 13.84 -13.49 -2.90
C GLY A 28 13.82 -12.76 -1.56
N ARG A 29 13.02 -11.69 -1.44
CA ARG A 29 12.94 -10.87 -0.23
C ARG A 29 11.95 -11.41 0.80
N TYR A 30 10.79 -11.92 0.38
CA TYR A 30 9.70 -12.32 1.28
C TYR A 30 9.38 -13.81 1.27
N GLY A 31 9.91 -14.57 0.31
CA GLY A 31 9.61 -15.99 0.13
C GLY A 31 8.41 -16.24 -0.77
N ASP A 32 8.38 -17.44 -1.37
CA ASP A 32 7.35 -17.84 -2.33
C ASP A 32 5.95 -17.87 -1.70
N ALA A 33 5.83 -18.40 -0.49
CA ALA A 33 4.54 -18.54 0.18
C ALA A 33 3.88 -17.20 0.42
N GLU A 34 4.63 -16.20 0.86
CA GLU A 34 4.11 -14.87 1.14
C GLU A 34 3.68 -14.13 -0.13
N VAL A 35 4.45 -14.29 -1.22
CA VAL A 35 4.10 -13.71 -2.51
C VAL A 35 2.85 -14.37 -3.09
N GLU A 36 2.74 -15.68 -3.02
CA GLU A 36 1.56 -16.42 -3.50
C GLU A 36 0.31 -16.06 -2.71
N GLU A 37 0.43 -15.91 -1.40
CA GLU A 37 -0.68 -15.45 -0.55
C GLU A 37 -1.16 -14.05 -0.97
N ALA A 38 -0.24 -13.13 -1.23
CA ALA A 38 -0.58 -11.78 -1.69
C ALA A 38 -1.25 -11.80 -3.07
N GLN A 39 -0.76 -12.61 -4.00
CA GLN A 39 -1.36 -12.78 -5.32
C GLN A 39 -2.76 -13.37 -5.22
N THR A 40 -2.95 -14.37 -4.38
CA THR A 40 -4.26 -14.99 -4.13
C THR A 40 -5.24 -13.97 -3.56
N ALA A 41 -4.80 -13.13 -2.63
CA ALA A 41 -5.64 -12.08 -2.05
C ALA A 41 -6.14 -11.12 -3.13
N VAL A 42 -5.30 -10.74 -4.10
CA VAL A 42 -5.72 -9.89 -5.24
C VAL A 42 -6.76 -10.61 -6.08
N LEU A 43 -6.53 -11.89 -6.41
CA LEU A 43 -7.46 -12.67 -7.23
C LEU A 43 -8.82 -12.88 -6.55
N ASN A 44 -8.86 -12.87 -5.23
CA ASN A 44 -10.08 -13.05 -4.45
C ASN A 44 -10.84 -11.74 -4.18
N LEU A 45 -10.32 -10.58 -4.60
CA LEU A 45 -11.02 -9.31 -4.43
C LEU A 45 -12.35 -9.31 -5.17
N THR A 46 -13.40 -8.87 -4.48
CA THR A 46 -14.68 -8.55 -5.12
C THR A 46 -14.59 -7.19 -5.80
N PRO A 47 -15.51 -6.87 -6.75
CA PRO A 47 -15.54 -5.53 -7.34
C PRO A 47 -15.68 -4.42 -6.30
N GLU A 48 -16.47 -4.65 -5.24
CA GLU A 48 -16.66 -3.70 -4.15
C GLU A 48 -15.38 -3.49 -3.34
N GLN A 49 -14.67 -4.57 -3.02
CA GLN A 49 -13.39 -4.49 -2.34
C GLN A 49 -12.34 -3.78 -3.18
N TYR A 50 -12.31 -4.03 -4.49
CA TYR A 50 -11.38 -3.37 -5.40
C TYR A 50 -11.65 -1.85 -5.44
N GLN A 51 -12.91 -1.45 -5.50
CA GLN A 51 -13.28 -0.03 -5.45
C GLN A 51 -12.85 0.61 -4.13
N GLU A 52 -13.06 -0.06 -3.01
CA GLU A 52 -12.65 0.43 -1.68
C GLU A 52 -11.13 0.52 -1.59
N TRP A 53 -10.42 -0.47 -2.10
CA TRP A 53 -8.96 -0.48 -2.12
C TRP A 53 -8.40 0.71 -2.90
N THR A 54 -8.94 0.97 -4.09
CA THR A 54 -8.57 2.12 -4.92
C THR A 54 -8.90 3.45 -4.24
N ARG A 55 -10.07 3.53 -3.60
CA ARG A 55 -10.51 4.71 -2.87
C ARG A 55 -9.57 5.02 -1.71
N LEU A 56 -9.21 4.01 -0.92
CA LEU A 56 -8.30 4.16 0.22
C LEU A 56 -6.91 4.62 -0.25
N GLY A 57 -6.40 4.05 -1.33
CA GLY A 57 -5.12 4.48 -1.91
C GLY A 57 -5.15 5.94 -2.33
N GLY A 58 -6.23 6.39 -2.95
CA GLY A 58 -6.42 7.79 -3.35
C GLY A 58 -6.55 8.72 -2.16
N GLU A 59 -7.30 8.33 -1.13
CA GLU A 59 -7.41 9.11 0.11
C GLU A 59 -6.07 9.24 0.82
N LEU A 60 -5.31 8.16 0.90
CA LEU A 60 -3.98 8.18 1.50
C LEU A 60 -3.07 9.16 0.76
N GLN A 61 -3.02 9.08 -0.57
CA GLN A 61 -2.18 9.97 -1.37
C GLN A 61 -2.55 11.43 -1.16
N THR A 62 -3.84 11.74 -1.19
CA THR A 62 -4.34 13.11 -0.94
C THR A 62 -3.97 13.59 0.47
N ALA A 63 -4.13 12.73 1.48
CA ALA A 63 -3.79 13.07 2.85
C ALA A 63 -2.29 13.37 3.02
N LEU A 64 -1.44 12.56 2.39
CA LEU A 64 0.01 12.76 2.41
C LEU A 64 0.40 14.09 1.75
N GLU A 65 -0.15 14.36 0.58
CA GLU A 65 0.17 15.59 -0.17
C GLU A 65 -0.26 16.84 0.60
N ARG A 66 -1.43 16.81 1.20
CA ARG A 66 -1.91 17.93 2.04
C ARG A 66 -1.06 18.12 3.29
N ALA A 67 -0.71 17.03 3.97
CA ALA A 67 0.10 17.08 5.18
C ALA A 67 1.48 17.66 4.90
N VAL A 68 2.15 17.18 3.86
CA VAL A 68 3.48 17.68 3.47
C VAL A 68 3.41 19.15 3.06
N ALA A 69 2.42 19.52 2.23
CA ALA A 69 2.26 20.89 1.76
C ALA A 69 2.00 21.89 2.91
N SER A 70 1.28 21.44 3.95
CA SER A 70 0.97 22.29 5.12
C SER A 70 2.06 22.28 6.19
N GLY A 71 3.11 21.48 6.03
CA GLY A 71 4.18 21.36 7.02
C GLY A 71 3.77 20.59 8.27
N ALA A 72 2.78 19.71 8.17
CA ALA A 72 2.29 18.92 9.29
C ALA A 72 3.36 17.95 9.81
N SER A 73 3.30 17.63 11.10
CA SER A 73 4.20 16.65 11.71
C SER A 73 3.69 15.22 11.50
N PRO A 74 4.55 14.28 11.10
CA PRO A 74 4.16 12.87 11.05
C PRO A 74 3.78 12.29 12.42
N GLU A 75 4.22 12.91 13.50
CA GLU A 75 3.89 12.51 14.86
C GLU A 75 2.55 13.08 15.36
N GLY A 76 1.94 13.99 14.60
CA GLY A 76 0.65 14.61 14.93
C GLY A 76 -0.53 13.86 14.32
N GLU A 77 -1.71 14.50 14.37
CA GLU A 77 -2.98 13.89 13.89
C GLU A 77 -2.96 13.56 12.41
N ASP A 78 -2.33 14.39 11.58
CA ASP A 78 -2.24 14.08 10.12
C ASP A 78 -1.40 12.84 9.87
N GLY A 79 -0.34 12.64 10.63
CA GLY A 79 0.47 11.43 10.55
C GLY A 79 -0.30 10.20 11.02
N ARG A 80 -1.02 10.32 12.12
CA ARG A 80 -1.86 9.25 12.63
C ARG A 80 -2.94 8.84 11.62
N ALA A 81 -3.61 9.83 11.02
CA ALA A 81 -4.63 9.59 10.00
C ALA A 81 -4.04 8.88 8.77
N ALA A 82 -2.87 9.31 8.31
CA ALA A 82 -2.20 8.68 7.17
C ALA A 82 -1.81 7.23 7.49
N ALA A 83 -1.23 6.97 8.66
CA ALA A 83 -0.86 5.62 9.08
C ALA A 83 -2.10 4.73 9.21
N ALA A 84 -3.21 5.25 9.73
CA ALA A 84 -4.47 4.51 9.85
C ALA A 84 -5.08 4.17 8.49
N LEU A 85 -5.05 5.10 7.54
CA LEU A 85 -5.51 4.85 6.16
C LEU A 85 -4.67 3.76 5.49
N HIS A 86 -3.35 3.80 5.68
CA HIS A 86 -2.45 2.80 5.12
C HIS A 86 -2.71 1.42 5.73
N ARG A 87 -2.92 1.36 7.05
CA ARG A 87 -3.31 0.11 7.71
C ARG A 87 -4.60 -0.47 7.12
N ARG A 88 -5.63 0.36 6.93
CA ARG A 88 -6.90 -0.07 6.32
C ARG A 88 -6.69 -0.61 4.92
N TRP A 89 -5.86 0.06 4.13
CA TRP A 89 -5.51 -0.39 2.79
C TRP A 89 -4.83 -1.76 2.81
N LEU A 90 -3.87 -1.96 3.72
CA LEU A 90 -3.12 -3.21 3.85
C LEU A 90 -4.00 -4.37 4.34
N THR A 91 -4.99 -4.11 5.18
CA THR A 91 -5.81 -5.15 5.80
C THR A 91 -7.17 -5.37 5.13
N LEU A 92 -7.44 -4.67 4.05
CA LEU A 92 -8.73 -4.74 3.34
C LEU A 92 -9.07 -6.16 2.87
N THR A 93 -8.07 -6.95 2.49
CA THR A 93 -8.25 -8.31 2.02
C THR A 93 -8.33 -9.36 3.13
N GLY A 94 -8.44 -8.92 4.39
CA GLY A 94 -8.57 -9.81 5.53
C GLY A 94 -7.26 -10.22 6.20
N ASN A 95 -6.15 -9.62 5.78
CA ASN A 95 -4.85 -9.86 6.40
C ASN A 95 -4.84 -9.35 7.83
N GLN A 96 -4.23 -10.13 8.72
CA GLN A 96 -4.03 -9.68 10.09
C GLN A 96 -3.00 -8.57 10.14
N TYR A 97 -3.28 -7.53 10.91
CA TYR A 97 -2.36 -6.41 11.05
C TYR A 97 -1.13 -6.80 11.87
N ASP A 98 0.06 -6.45 11.35
CA ASP A 98 1.34 -6.64 12.03
C ASP A 98 2.12 -5.32 11.99
N PRO A 99 2.29 -4.65 13.15
CA PRO A 99 3.00 -3.37 13.20
C PRO A 99 4.44 -3.44 12.68
N ALA A 100 5.15 -4.54 12.94
CA ALA A 100 6.53 -4.71 12.48
C ALA A 100 6.60 -4.80 10.96
N LYS A 101 5.69 -5.55 10.34
CA LYS A 101 5.60 -5.63 8.87
C LYS A 101 5.21 -4.29 8.26
N HIS A 102 4.30 -3.57 8.91
CA HIS A 102 3.88 -2.24 8.46
C HIS A 102 5.08 -1.27 8.44
N ARG A 103 5.88 -1.26 9.51
CA ARG A 103 7.09 -0.43 9.56
C ARG A 103 8.11 -0.84 8.50
N GLY A 104 8.30 -2.13 8.29
CA GLY A 104 9.21 -2.65 7.27
C GLY A 104 8.81 -2.22 5.87
N LEU A 105 7.52 -2.26 5.56
CA LEU A 105 7.00 -1.81 4.27
C LEU A 105 7.21 -0.30 4.10
N ALA A 106 6.97 0.49 5.13
CA ALA A 106 7.19 1.94 5.08
C ALA A 106 8.67 2.30 4.86
N GLU A 107 9.58 1.54 5.46
CA GLU A 107 11.03 1.71 5.19
C GLU A 107 11.36 1.42 3.73
N LEU A 108 10.73 0.42 3.14
CA LEU A 108 10.90 0.10 1.72
C LEU A 108 10.49 1.28 0.84
N TYR A 109 9.47 2.03 1.22
CA TYR A 109 8.98 3.17 0.44
C TYR A 109 10.00 4.32 0.32
N VAL A 110 10.92 4.44 1.26
CA VAL A 110 12.00 5.45 1.20
C VAL A 110 13.32 4.88 0.69
N SER A 111 13.51 3.56 0.72
CA SER A 111 14.74 2.92 0.28
C SER A 111 14.70 2.43 -1.17
N ASP A 112 13.51 2.13 -1.71
CA ASP A 112 13.34 1.71 -3.09
C ASP A 112 12.88 2.89 -3.96
N PRO A 113 13.70 3.34 -4.93
CA PRO A 113 13.38 4.52 -5.75
C PRO A 113 12.03 4.43 -6.48
N ARG A 114 11.56 3.23 -6.79
CA ARG A 114 10.28 3.05 -7.48
C ARG A 114 9.11 3.47 -6.59
N PHE A 115 9.15 3.10 -5.31
CA PHE A 115 8.12 3.49 -4.34
C PHE A 115 8.23 4.96 -3.97
N THR A 116 9.43 5.46 -3.79
CA THR A 116 9.65 6.88 -3.52
C THR A 116 9.09 7.74 -4.65
N ALA A 117 9.38 7.39 -5.90
CA ALA A 117 8.86 8.11 -7.06
C ALA A 117 7.33 8.09 -7.11
N TYR A 118 6.71 6.98 -6.76
CA TYR A 118 5.25 6.88 -6.74
C TYR A 118 4.62 7.81 -5.71
N TYR A 119 5.06 7.75 -4.46
CA TYR A 119 4.46 8.59 -3.40
C TYR A 119 4.81 10.07 -3.56
N ASP A 120 5.98 10.38 -4.10
CA ASP A 120 6.47 11.75 -4.26
C ASP A 120 6.12 12.36 -5.62
N ARG A 121 5.28 11.69 -6.43
CA ARG A 121 5.02 12.09 -7.82
C ARG A 121 4.46 13.50 -8.00
N ALA A 122 3.66 13.97 -7.06
CA ALA A 122 3.08 15.32 -7.12
C ALA A 122 3.71 16.24 -6.08
N VAL A 123 3.96 15.75 -4.87
CA VAL A 123 4.53 16.54 -3.77
C VAL A 123 5.71 15.75 -3.19
N PRO A 124 6.94 16.23 -3.35
CA PRO A 124 8.11 15.58 -2.76
C PRO A 124 8.01 15.51 -1.23
N GLY A 125 8.44 14.39 -0.66
CA GLY A 125 8.45 14.19 0.78
C GLY A 125 7.30 13.31 1.29
N CYS A 126 6.36 12.91 0.44
CA CYS A 126 5.22 12.07 0.86
C CYS A 126 5.66 10.68 1.33
N SER A 127 6.62 10.05 0.67
CA SER A 127 7.14 8.74 1.07
C SER A 127 7.79 8.81 2.46
N ARG A 128 8.58 9.84 2.69
CA ARG A 128 9.25 10.06 3.98
C ARG A 128 8.24 10.36 5.08
N PHE A 129 7.24 11.19 4.79
CA PHE A 129 6.17 11.49 5.74
C PHE A 129 5.44 10.20 6.15
N LEU A 130 5.08 9.37 5.19
CA LEU A 130 4.40 8.09 5.46
C LEU A 130 5.28 7.17 6.30
N ARG A 131 6.56 7.02 5.95
CA ARG A 131 7.51 6.23 6.75
C ARG A 131 7.56 6.71 8.19
N ASP A 132 7.71 8.01 8.40
CA ASP A 132 7.83 8.58 9.74
C ASP A 132 6.52 8.44 10.53
N ALA A 133 5.38 8.63 9.87
CA ALA A 133 4.06 8.44 10.47
C ALA A 133 3.85 6.98 10.91
N VAL A 134 4.16 6.02 10.05
CA VAL A 134 4.02 4.59 10.38
C VAL A 134 4.97 4.22 11.52
N THR A 135 6.21 4.69 11.48
CA THR A 135 7.19 4.43 12.53
C THR A 135 6.67 4.93 13.90
N CYS A 136 6.03 6.08 13.93
CA CYS A 136 5.47 6.64 15.14
C CYS A 136 4.21 5.90 15.63
N TRP A 137 3.30 5.58 14.71
CA TRP A 137 1.93 5.22 15.07
C TRP A 137 1.58 3.73 14.96
N ALA A 138 2.36 2.91 14.26
CA ALA A 138 1.99 1.52 13.94
C ALA A 138 1.55 0.71 15.17
N GLU A 139 2.21 0.85 16.29
CA GLU A 139 1.89 0.09 17.51
C GLU A 139 0.76 0.72 18.33
N ARG A 140 0.28 1.90 17.93
CA ARG A 140 -0.76 2.66 18.62
C ARG A 140 -2.07 2.78 17.85
N LEU A 141 -2.14 2.13 16.69
CA LEU A 141 -3.34 2.12 15.85
C LEU A 141 -4.38 1.13 16.32
#